data_028c4a2820276d18d7f3b402582c6508
#
_entry.id   028c4a2820276d18d7f3b402582c6508
#
_cell.length_a   1.000
_cell.length_b   1.000
_cell.length_c   1.000
_cell.angle_alpha   90.00
_cell.angle_beta   90.00
_cell.angle_gamma   90.00
#
_symmetry.space_group_name_H-M   'P 1'
#
loop_
_entity.id
_entity.type
_entity.pdbx_description
1 polymer ?
#
loop_
_entity_poly.entity_id
_entity_poly.type
_entity_poly.pdbx_seq_one_letter_code
_entity_poly.pdbx_strand_id
1 'polypeptide(L)'
;MILSPKMIFVLLFILFIAGCGLNNESLGPTEEQKEEIAQRIAPIGTIVMFGDTSSVVEESISMDIQKVSLSPGPEHTVKMLNAGVDGSMVFEPAVLKVSKGDTIHFKAVDLSHNSASIEGMIPAGARPWAGAMNQDISITLDIDGIYVYQCDPHAMMAMVGVIQVGEPTNLTEINALASDQKSSFIMNENRLSTYLSKL
;
A
#
# COMPACT_ATOMS: atom_id res chain seq x y z
N MET A 1 -29.97 -26.19 -54.66
CA MET A 1 -29.19 -27.18 -55.43
C MET A 1 -27.80 -27.26 -54.86
N ILE A 2 -27.45 -28.45 -54.38
CA ILE A 2 -26.17 -29.02 -54.01
C ILE A 2 -25.62 -28.65 -52.61
N LEU A 3 -25.90 -29.59 -51.70
CA LEU A 3 -25.24 -29.77 -50.42
C LEU A 3 -23.80 -30.24 -50.62
N SER A 4 -22.93 -29.87 -49.68
CA SER A 4 -21.64 -30.52 -49.50
C SER A 4 -21.52 -30.99 -48.02
N PRO A 5 -21.08 -32.21 -47.77
CA PRO A 5 -21.19 -32.84 -46.47
C PRO A 5 -19.96 -32.62 -45.56
N LYS A 6 -20.26 -32.50 -44.31
CA LYS A 6 -19.34 -32.48 -43.19
C LYS A 6 -18.70 -33.87 -42.98
N MET A 7 -17.41 -33.94 -42.95
CA MET A 7 -16.73 -35.13 -42.38
C MET A 7 -16.38 -34.88 -40.92
N ILE A 8 -17.04 -35.66 -40.11
CA ILE A 8 -16.77 -35.85 -38.69
C ILE A 8 -15.60 -36.84 -38.59
N PHE A 9 -14.54 -36.42 -37.93
CA PHE A 9 -13.50 -37.35 -37.44
C PHE A 9 -13.58 -37.39 -35.92
N VAL A 10 -14.23 -38.44 -35.43
CA VAL A 10 -14.15 -38.86 -34.05
C VAL A 10 -12.94 -39.79 -33.95
N LEU A 11 -11.92 -39.41 -33.27
CA LEU A 11 -10.85 -40.33 -32.87
C LEU A 11 -10.94 -40.55 -31.36
N LEU A 12 -11.47 -41.72 -31.07
CA LEU A 12 -11.52 -42.30 -29.73
C LEU A 12 -10.12 -42.80 -29.38
N PHE A 13 -9.45 -42.16 -28.39
CA PHE A 13 -8.27 -42.73 -27.79
C PHE A 13 -8.58 -43.07 -26.34
N ILE A 14 -8.89 -44.35 -26.14
CA ILE A 14 -8.95 -44.96 -24.81
C ILE A 14 -7.52 -45.33 -24.46
N LEU A 15 -6.94 -44.66 -23.47
CA LEU A 15 -5.75 -45.21 -22.82
C LEU A 15 -6.02 -45.36 -21.32
N PHE A 16 -6.04 -46.58 -20.90
CA PHE A 16 -6.00 -47.04 -19.54
C PHE A 16 -4.68 -46.59 -18.91
N ILE A 17 -4.74 -45.81 -17.83
CA ILE A 17 -3.64 -45.74 -16.89
C ILE A 17 -4.21 -45.96 -15.50
N ALA A 18 -3.67 -47.01 -14.92
CA ALA A 18 -3.91 -47.49 -13.58
C ALA A 18 -3.66 -46.43 -12.51
N GLY A 19 -4.41 -46.55 -11.41
CA GLY A 19 -4.38 -45.64 -10.29
C GLY A 19 -3.00 -45.48 -9.64
N CYS A 20 -2.75 -44.22 -9.25
CA CYS A 20 -1.95 -43.91 -8.10
C CYS A 20 -2.71 -42.82 -7.37
N GLY A 21 -3.31 -43.18 -6.27
CA GLY A 21 -3.89 -42.24 -5.30
C GLY A 21 -2.75 -41.46 -4.69
N LEU A 22 -2.70 -40.16 -4.97
CA LEU A 22 -1.88 -39.21 -4.22
C LEU A 22 -2.76 -38.62 -3.12
N ASN A 23 -2.72 -39.27 -1.97
CA ASN A 23 -3.13 -38.69 -0.72
C ASN A 23 -2.12 -37.55 -0.42
N ASN A 24 -2.57 -36.32 -0.56
CA ASN A 24 -1.81 -35.16 -0.13
C ASN A 24 -2.05 -34.95 1.37
N GLU A 25 -1.46 -35.85 2.18
CA GLU A 25 -1.30 -35.61 3.61
C GLU A 25 -0.14 -34.61 3.78
N SER A 26 -0.45 -33.44 4.31
CA SER A 26 0.54 -32.46 4.75
C SER A 26 1.32 -33.10 5.92
N LEU A 27 2.44 -33.71 5.61
CA LEU A 27 3.39 -34.22 6.60
C LEU A 27 4.04 -33.00 7.28
N GLY A 28 3.61 -32.73 8.51
CA GLY A 28 4.34 -31.86 9.42
C GLY A 28 5.76 -32.39 9.66
N PRO A 29 6.68 -31.56 10.17
CA PRO A 29 8.07 -31.96 10.36
C PRO A 29 8.17 -33.21 11.21
N THR A 30 9.03 -34.16 10.80
CA THR A 30 9.29 -35.40 11.52
C THR A 30 9.94 -35.11 12.86
N GLU A 31 9.88 -36.06 13.81
CA GLU A 31 10.50 -35.91 15.12
C GLU A 31 12.00 -35.64 15.04
N GLU A 32 12.67 -36.20 14.05
CA GLU A 32 14.09 -35.97 13.75
C GLU A 32 14.35 -34.51 13.32
N GLN A 33 13.45 -33.91 12.53
CA GLN A 33 13.53 -32.50 12.13
C GLN A 33 13.22 -31.55 13.30
N LYS A 34 12.39 -31.97 14.25
CA LYS A 34 12.13 -31.18 15.47
C LYS A 34 13.33 -31.20 16.42
N GLU A 35 14.06 -32.32 16.50
CA GLU A 35 15.28 -32.41 17.30
C GLU A 35 16.43 -31.54 16.71
N GLU A 36 16.56 -31.50 15.39
CA GLU A 36 17.57 -30.65 14.75
C GLU A 36 17.27 -29.15 14.96
N ILE A 37 16.00 -28.76 14.95
CA ILE A 37 15.59 -27.38 15.26
C ILE A 37 15.86 -27.05 16.73
N ALA A 38 15.60 -27.99 17.64
CA ALA A 38 15.84 -27.80 19.07
C ALA A 38 17.34 -27.65 19.41
N GLN A 39 18.22 -28.35 18.70
CA GLN A 39 19.69 -28.23 18.91
C GLN A 39 20.27 -26.93 18.34
N ARG A 40 19.60 -26.27 17.39
CA ARG A 40 20.02 -24.97 16.85
C ARG A 40 19.65 -23.79 17.75
N ILE A 41 18.78 -24.00 18.73
CA ILE A 41 18.36 -23.00 19.72
C ILE A 41 18.97 -23.33 21.09
N ALA A 42 20.23 -23.74 21.15
CA ALA A 42 20.94 -23.88 22.42
C ALA A 42 21.33 -22.50 22.95
N PRO A 43 21.03 -22.17 24.22
CA PRO A 43 21.32 -20.87 24.77
C PRO A 43 22.84 -20.70 24.95
N ILE A 44 23.36 -19.63 24.37
CA ILE A 44 24.73 -19.17 24.62
C ILE A 44 24.78 -18.56 26.02
N GLY A 45 25.55 -19.18 26.89
CA GLY A 45 26.13 -18.50 28.02
C GLY A 45 25.39 -18.62 29.35
N THR A 46 25.92 -19.50 30.21
CA THR A 46 25.76 -19.46 31.66
C THR A 46 26.21 -18.09 32.19
N ILE A 47 25.25 -17.23 32.58
CA ILE A 47 25.53 -16.01 33.32
C ILE A 47 25.44 -16.37 34.81
N VAL A 48 26.56 -16.25 35.49
CA VAL A 48 26.71 -16.42 36.92
C VAL A 48 25.87 -15.36 37.64
N MET A 49 24.98 -15.81 38.52
CA MET A 49 24.22 -14.97 39.43
C MET A 49 25.12 -14.25 40.40
N PHE A 50 25.21 -12.94 40.38
CA PHE A 50 25.39 -12.09 41.55
C PHE A 50 24.24 -11.06 41.54
N GLY A 51 23.53 -11.06 42.69
CA GLY A 51 22.30 -10.33 42.86
C GLY A 51 22.46 -8.81 42.77
N ASP A 52 21.48 -8.17 42.24
CA ASP A 52 20.67 -7.17 42.92
C ASP A 52 19.43 -6.85 42.09
N THR A 53 18.31 -6.69 42.76
CA THR A 53 17.01 -6.34 42.24
C THR A 53 17.02 -4.93 41.70
N SER A 54 16.82 -4.70 40.42
CA SER A 54 16.07 -3.54 39.91
C SER A 54 15.90 -3.59 38.38
N SER A 55 14.65 -3.58 37.94
CA SER A 55 14.14 -3.13 36.62
C SER A 55 14.78 -3.75 35.38
N VAL A 56 14.19 -4.86 34.92
CA VAL A 56 14.21 -5.22 33.50
C VAL A 56 13.37 -4.17 32.79
N VAL A 57 14.03 -3.15 32.20
CA VAL A 57 13.40 -2.26 31.26
C VAL A 57 13.25 -3.09 30.00
N GLU A 58 12.05 -3.58 29.71
CA GLU A 58 11.68 -3.99 28.36
C GLU A 58 11.76 -2.73 27.49
N GLU A 59 12.90 -2.54 26.87
CA GLU A 59 13.04 -1.56 25.80
C GLU A 59 12.23 -2.05 24.61
N SER A 60 10.92 -1.78 24.66
CA SER A 60 10.07 -1.85 23.48
C SER A 60 10.65 -0.86 22.48
N ILE A 61 11.29 -1.35 21.42
CA ILE A 61 11.62 -0.56 20.25
C ILE A 61 10.28 -0.17 19.62
N SER A 62 9.66 0.88 20.15
CA SER A 62 8.59 1.57 19.45
C SER A 62 9.28 2.26 18.29
N MET A 63 9.08 1.78 17.06
CA MET A 63 9.37 2.56 15.88
C MET A 63 8.47 3.80 15.96
N ASP A 64 9.05 4.91 16.43
CA ASP A 64 8.37 6.20 16.53
C ASP A 64 8.07 6.65 15.10
N ILE A 65 6.84 6.39 14.66
CA ILE A 65 6.35 6.89 13.37
C ILE A 65 6.16 8.39 13.52
N GLN A 66 7.09 9.15 12.98
CA GLN A 66 7.02 10.60 13.04
C GLN A 66 5.75 11.10 12.33
N LYS A 67 4.82 11.64 13.11
CA LYS A 67 3.60 12.25 12.61
C LYS A 67 3.89 13.55 11.86
N VAL A 68 3.14 13.79 10.80
CA VAL A 68 3.24 15.04 10.03
C VAL A 68 2.55 16.16 10.79
N SER A 69 3.21 17.32 10.91
CA SER A 69 2.65 18.54 11.51
C SER A 69 1.75 19.27 10.51
N LEU A 70 0.85 20.11 11.05
CA LEU A 70 0.07 21.03 10.22
C LEU A 70 1.00 21.95 9.42
N SER A 71 0.81 21.99 8.10
CA SER A 71 1.56 22.85 7.20
C SER A 71 1.11 24.31 7.34
N PRO A 72 2.00 25.27 7.45
CA PRO A 72 1.63 26.68 7.62
C PRO A 72 1.15 27.32 6.31
N GLY A 73 0.20 28.23 6.43
CA GLY A 73 -0.29 29.08 5.32
C GLY A 73 -1.37 28.39 4.48
N PRO A 74 -2.07 29.17 3.62
CA PRO A 74 -3.22 28.68 2.85
C PRO A 74 -2.83 28.05 1.50
N GLU A 75 -1.57 28.09 1.11
CA GLU A 75 -1.08 27.65 -0.19
C GLU A 75 0.01 26.60 -0.01
N HIS A 76 -0.17 25.43 -0.61
CA HIS A 76 0.74 24.31 -0.48
C HIS A 76 1.13 23.76 -1.86
N THR A 77 2.38 23.37 -2.03
CA THR A 77 2.87 22.80 -3.30
C THR A 77 3.20 21.33 -3.11
N VAL A 78 2.70 20.51 -4.03
CA VAL A 78 3.04 19.09 -4.17
C VAL A 78 3.67 18.87 -5.54
N LYS A 79 4.90 18.39 -5.59
CA LYS A 79 5.60 18.07 -6.84
C LYS A 79 5.28 16.65 -7.29
N MET A 80 5.15 16.44 -8.59
CA MET A 80 5.03 15.14 -9.24
C MET A 80 6.40 14.77 -9.81
N LEU A 81 7.02 13.68 -9.29
CA LEU A 81 8.41 13.35 -9.53
C LEU A 81 8.61 11.89 -9.94
N ASN A 82 9.56 11.67 -10.88
CA ASN A 82 10.06 10.33 -11.19
C ASN A 82 10.84 9.71 -10.01
N ALA A 83 11.53 10.55 -9.23
CA ALA A 83 12.26 10.15 -8.03
C ALA A 83 12.26 11.27 -6.99
N GLY A 84 12.08 10.91 -5.73
CA GLY A 84 12.08 11.84 -4.58
C GLY A 84 12.50 11.12 -3.30
N VAL A 85 12.22 11.74 -2.15
CA VAL A 85 12.66 11.24 -0.83
C VAL A 85 12.12 9.81 -0.55
N ASP A 86 10.87 9.53 -0.95
CA ASP A 86 10.21 8.24 -0.70
C ASP A 86 10.44 7.22 -1.85
N GLY A 87 11.41 7.44 -2.73
CA GLY A 87 11.79 6.55 -3.82
C GLY A 87 11.32 6.99 -5.20
N SER A 88 10.96 6.03 -6.06
CA SER A 88 10.51 6.31 -7.43
C SER A 88 9.02 6.55 -7.53
N MET A 89 8.60 7.32 -8.53
CA MET A 89 7.21 7.67 -8.84
C MET A 89 6.49 8.16 -7.58
N VAL A 90 6.73 9.43 -7.22
CA VAL A 90 6.28 10.00 -5.94
C VAL A 90 5.67 11.39 -6.12
N PHE A 91 4.76 11.72 -5.22
CA PHE A 91 4.41 13.09 -4.88
C PHE A 91 5.31 13.59 -3.75
N GLU A 92 5.73 14.85 -3.77
CA GLU A 92 6.59 15.43 -2.73
C GLU A 92 6.14 16.84 -2.34
N PRO A 93 5.72 17.02 -1.07
CA PRO A 93 5.55 16.00 -0.04
C PRO A 93 4.38 15.06 -0.36
N ALA A 94 4.50 13.79 0.06
CA ALA A 94 3.46 12.78 -0.17
C ALA A 94 2.33 12.81 0.88
N VAL A 95 2.61 13.37 2.06
CA VAL A 95 1.66 13.51 3.15
C VAL A 95 1.62 14.95 3.60
N LEU A 96 0.42 15.54 3.63
CA LEU A 96 0.18 16.90 4.10
C LEU A 96 -0.94 16.91 5.14
N LYS A 97 -0.82 17.80 6.13
CA LYS A 97 -1.93 18.27 6.97
C LYS A 97 -2.13 19.74 6.70
N VAL A 98 -3.33 20.11 6.34
CA VAL A 98 -3.69 21.47 5.91
C VAL A 98 -4.98 21.93 6.60
N SER A 99 -5.25 23.22 6.56
CA SER A 99 -6.48 23.81 7.07
C SER A 99 -7.58 23.75 6.01
N LYS A 100 -8.82 23.75 6.46
CA LYS A 100 -9.98 23.88 5.59
C LYS A 100 -9.94 25.19 4.81
N GLY A 101 -10.15 25.11 3.51
CA GLY A 101 -10.07 26.26 2.57
C GLY A 101 -8.70 26.47 1.96
N ASP A 102 -7.68 25.71 2.38
CA ASP A 102 -6.36 25.76 1.78
C ASP A 102 -6.34 25.23 0.34
N THR A 103 -5.42 25.74 -0.45
CA THR A 103 -5.23 25.35 -1.85
C THR A 103 -3.96 24.54 -2.02
N ILE A 104 -4.07 23.42 -2.72
CA ILE A 104 -2.96 22.54 -3.06
C ILE A 104 -2.63 22.72 -4.53
N HIS A 105 -1.38 23.07 -4.82
CA HIS A 105 -0.81 23.20 -6.17
C HIS A 105 -0.01 21.96 -6.50
N PHE A 106 -0.55 21.09 -7.33
CA PHE A 106 0.18 19.96 -7.90
C PHE A 106 1.00 20.45 -9.09
N LYS A 107 2.33 20.28 -9.01
CA LYS A 107 3.28 20.73 -10.04
C LYS A 107 3.82 19.54 -10.82
N ALA A 108 3.61 19.54 -12.13
CA ALA A 108 4.18 18.56 -13.06
C ALA A 108 5.65 18.90 -13.32
N VAL A 109 6.53 18.55 -12.36
CA VAL A 109 7.98 18.82 -12.46
C VAL A 109 8.60 17.85 -13.46
N ASP A 110 8.30 16.56 -13.34
CA ASP A 110 8.71 15.55 -14.32
C ASP A 110 7.54 15.20 -15.24
N LEU A 111 7.87 14.63 -16.40
CA LEU A 111 6.87 14.22 -17.41
C LEU A 111 6.17 12.92 -17.05
N SER A 112 5.02 12.67 -17.69
CA SER A 112 4.19 11.48 -17.56
C SER A 112 3.45 11.37 -16.23
N HIS A 113 3.17 12.48 -15.57
CA HIS A 113 2.40 12.54 -14.35
C HIS A 113 1.13 13.36 -14.47
N ASN A 114 0.16 13.02 -13.63
CA ASN A 114 -1.00 13.82 -13.29
C ASN A 114 -1.33 13.65 -11.80
N SER A 115 -2.31 14.39 -11.30
CA SER A 115 -2.90 14.20 -9.99
C SER A 115 -4.40 13.99 -10.15
N ALA A 116 -4.92 12.90 -9.62
CA ALA A 116 -6.36 12.59 -9.59
C ALA A 116 -6.75 12.05 -8.21
N SER A 117 -7.90 12.48 -7.69
CA SER A 117 -8.48 11.89 -6.48
C SER A 117 -8.91 10.45 -6.77
N ILE A 118 -8.71 9.56 -5.78
CA ILE A 118 -9.19 8.17 -5.89
C ILE A 118 -10.67 8.14 -5.52
N GLU A 119 -11.48 7.48 -6.38
CA GLU A 119 -12.92 7.33 -6.12
C GLU A 119 -13.19 6.64 -4.79
N GLY A 120 -14.10 7.20 -4.00
CA GLY A 120 -14.45 6.70 -2.67
C GLY A 120 -13.41 7.02 -1.58
N MET A 121 -12.24 7.59 -1.93
CA MET A 121 -11.18 7.89 -0.97
C MET A 121 -11.01 9.40 -0.72
N ILE A 122 -12.09 10.14 -0.79
CA ILE A 122 -12.20 11.55 -0.38
C ILE A 122 -13.41 11.70 0.53
N PRO A 123 -13.50 12.76 1.34
CA PRO A 123 -14.65 12.98 2.23
C PRO A 123 -15.98 13.09 1.46
N ALA A 124 -17.06 12.63 2.09
CA ALA A 124 -18.39 12.76 1.52
C ALA A 124 -18.72 14.22 1.20
N GLY A 125 -19.21 14.49 -0.01
CA GLY A 125 -19.52 15.83 -0.49
C GLY A 125 -18.31 16.62 -1.02
N ALA A 126 -17.11 16.14 -0.86
CA ALA A 126 -15.94 16.76 -1.46
C ALA A 126 -15.96 16.62 -3.00
N ARG A 127 -15.42 17.63 -3.69
CA ARG A 127 -15.32 17.61 -5.14
C ARG A 127 -14.13 16.74 -5.58
N PRO A 128 -14.35 15.69 -6.39
CA PRO A 128 -13.25 14.95 -7.00
C PRO A 128 -12.52 15.81 -8.05
N TRP A 129 -11.25 15.45 -8.32
CA TRP A 129 -10.47 16.08 -9.37
C TRP A 129 -9.72 15.04 -10.22
N ALA A 130 -9.43 15.43 -11.46
CA ALA A 130 -8.57 14.68 -12.36
C ALA A 130 -7.78 15.69 -13.21
N GLY A 131 -6.51 15.86 -12.92
CA GLY A 131 -5.61 16.72 -13.66
C GLY A 131 -5.22 16.09 -15.00
N ALA A 132 -4.99 16.94 -16.00
CA ALA A 132 -4.47 16.49 -17.28
C ALA A 132 -2.99 16.08 -17.16
N MET A 133 -2.55 15.19 -18.05
CA MET A 133 -1.17 14.72 -18.09
C MET A 133 -0.19 15.87 -18.32
N ASN A 134 0.90 15.91 -17.53
CA ASN A 134 1.96 16.91 -17.63
C ASN A 134 1.50 18.35 -17.39
N GLN A 135 0.40 18.54 -16.69
CA GLN A 135 -0.13 19.87 -16.38
C GLN A 135 -0.23 20.07 -14.88
N ASP A 136 0.04 21.30 -14.47
CA ASP A 136 -0.23 21.75 -13.11
C ASP A 136 -1.73 21.82 -12.87
N ILE A 137 -2.15 21.48 -11.65
CA ILE A 137 -3.54 21.65 -11.22
C ILE A 137 -3.57 22.21 -9.80
N SER A 138 -4.53 23.07 -9.52
CA SER A 138 -4.74 23.65 -8.19
C SER A 138 -6.13 23.29 -7.67
N ILE A 139 -6.19 22.80 -6.44
CA ILE A 139 -7.42 22.32 -5.80
C ILE A 139 -7.56 23.01 -4.45
N THR A 140 -8.70 23.65 -4.21
CA THR A 140 -9.06 24.17 -2.89
C THR A 140 -9.88 23.11 -2.14
N LEU A 141 -9.46 22.78 -0.92
CA LEU A 141 -10.05 21.73 -0.09
C LEU A 141 -10.87 22.34 1.05
N ASP A 142 -12.18 22.29 0.95
CA ASP A 142 -13.13 22.97 1.83
C ASP A 142 -13.97 22.02 2.70
N ILE A 143 -13.69 20.72 2.70
CA ILE A 143 -14.35 19.72 3.54
C ILE A 143 -13.31 18.99 4.38
N ASP A 144 -13.57 18.88 5.69
CA ASP A 144 -12.72 18.19 6.63
C ASP A 144 -12.66 16.67 6.32
N GLY A 145 -11.47 16.09 6.46
CA GLY A 145 -11.26 14.65 6.27
C GLY A 145 -9.97 14.33 5.55
N ILE A 146 -9.84 13.05 5.18
CA ILE A 146 -8.69 12.50 4.46
C ILE A 146 -9.01 12.43 2.98
N TYR A 147 -8.11 12.94 2.16
CA TYR A 147 -8.12 12.85 0.71
C TYR A 147 -6.95 12.00 0.25
N VAL A 148 -7.23 10.91 -0.48
CA VAL A 148 -6.21 10.10 -1.12
C VAL A 148 -6.27 10.35 -2.63
N TYR A 149 -5.10 10.54 -3.22
CA TYR A 149 -4.95 10.83 -4.64
C TYR A 149 -3.81 10.00 -5.23
N GLN A 150 -3.79 9.90 -6.54
CA GLN A 150 -2.83 9.10 -7.29
C GLN A 150 -2.38 9.79 -8.57
N CYS A 151 -1.32 9.25 -9.17
CA CYS A 151 -0.98 9.47 -10.56
C CYS A 151 -1.54 8.30 -11.38
N ASP A 152 -2.47 8.56 -12.31
CA ASP A 152 -3.16 7.51 -13.04
C ASP A 152 -2.23 6.54 -13.78
N PRO A 153 -1.23 7.00 -14.58
CA PRO A 153 -0.32 6.08 -15.26
C PRO A 153 0.58 5.27 -14.31
N HIS A 154 0.82 5.76 -13.10
CA HIS A 154 1.70 5.10 -12.12
C HIS A 154 0.97 4.56 -10.88
N ALA A 155 -0.36 4.39 -10.97
CA ALA A 155 -1.18 3.87 -9.88
C ALA A 155 -0.68 2.50 -9.40
N MET A 156 -0.38 1.57 -10.32
CA MET A 156 0.15 0.25 -9.96
C MET A 156 1.55 0.29 -9.30
N MET A 157 2.29 1.38 -9.44
CA MET A 157 3.57 1.61 -8.76
C MET A 157 3.39 2.26 -7.38
N ALA A 158 2.14 2.41 -6.94
CA ALA A 158 1.74 3.12 -5.75
C ALA A 158 2.22 4.58 -5.73
N MET A 159 2.14 5.28 -6.89
CA MET A 159 2.30 6.72 -6.90
C MET A 159 1.05 7.38 -6.35
N VAL A 160 1.00 7.48 -5.04
CA VAL A 160 -0.13 7.99 -4.25
C VAL A 160 0.32 9.08 -3.29
N GLY A 161 -0.63 9.88 -2.83
CA GLY A 161 -0.42 10.83 -1.76
C GLY A 161 -1.65 10.99 -0.88
N VAL A 162 -1.46 11.60 0.28
CA VAL A 162 -2.49 11.75 1.31
C VAL A 162 -2.52 13.17 1.83
N ILE A 163 -3.70 13.78 1.90
CA ILE A 163 -3.90 15.09 2.52
C ILE A 163 -4.96 14.94 3.61
N GLN A 164 -4.62 15.35 4.83
CA GLN A 164 -5.60 15.57 5.89
C GLN A 164 -5.98 17.04 5.90
N VAL A 165 -7.27 17.32 5.80
CA VAL A 165 -7.86 18.66 5.96
C VAL A 165 -8.58 18.69 7.28
N GLY A 166 -8.16 19.56 8.20
CA GLY A 166 -8.76 19.67 9.52
C GLY A 166 -8.91 18.32 10.23
N GLU A 167 -10.12 17.99 10.66
CA GLU A 167 -10.41 16.74 11.36
C GLU A 167 -10.52 15.54 10.39
N PRO A 168 -9.92 14.37 10.72
CA PRO A 168 -9.89 13.21 9.83
C PRO A 168 -11.20 12.40 9.89
N THR A 169 -12.32 13.00 9.48
CA THR A 169 -13.69 12.50 9.66
C THR A 169 -13.97 11.13 9.02
N ASN A 170 -13.22 10.73 8.01
CA ASN A 170 -13.36 9.49 7.22
C ASN A 170 -12.17 8.53 7.37
N LEU A 171 -11.34 8.67 8.41
CA LEU A 171 -10.10 7.89 8.54
C LEU A 171 -10.34 6.38 8.60
N THR A 172 -11.42 5.94 9.25
CA THR A 172 -11.76 4.52 9.37
C THR A 172 -12.08 3.90 8.01
N GLU A 173 -12.89 4.58 7.21
CA GLU A 173 -13.26 4.17 5.86
C GLU A 173 -12.04 4.16 4.93
N ILE A 174 -11.19 5.18 5.01
CA ILE A 174 -9.96 5.27 4.22
C ILE A 174 -9.01 4.13 4.55
N ASN A 175 -8.83 3.77 5.82
CA ASN A 175 -7.98 2.65 6.20
C ASN A 175 -8.49 1.30 5.65
N ALA A 176 -9.82 1.09 5.64
CA ALA A 176 -10.41 -0.10 5.05
C ALA A 176 -10.16 -0.16 3.54
N LEU A 177 -10.45 0.93 2.81
CA LEU A 177 -10.21 1.02 1.36
C LEU A 177 -8.73 0.93 1.00
N ALA A 178 -7.82 1.48 1.81
CA ALA A 178 -6.38 1.37 1.60
C ALA A 178 -5.89 -0.08 1.71
N SER A 179 -6.49 -0.88 2.57
CA SER A 179 -6.21 -2.32 2.67
C SER A 179 -6.60 -3.06 1.39
N ASP A 180 -7.75 -2.74 0.82
CA ASP A 180 -8.21 -3.32 -0.45
C ASP A 180 -7.33 -2.85 -1.62
N GLN A 181 -6.99 -1.56 -1.65
CA GLN A 181 -6.13 -0.94 -2.67
C GLN A 181 -4.73 -1.57 -2.72
N LYS A 182 -4.20 -2.04 -1.59
CA LYS A 182 -2.89 -2.67 -1.50
C LYS A 182 -2.68 -3.78 -2.53
N SER A 183 -3.70 -4.58 -2.81
CA SER A 183 -3.66 -5.69 -3.76
C SER A 183 -3.51 -5.24 -5.22
N SER A 184 -3.82 -3.99 -5.53
CA SER A 184 -3.67 -3.39 -6.87
C SER A 184 -2.25 -2.90 -7.17
N PHE A 185 -1.41 -2.75 -6.14
CA PHE A 185 -0.04 -2.29 -6.29
C PHE A 185 0.90 -3.45 -6.61
N ILE A 186 1.68 -3.32 -7.68
CA ILE A 186 2.73 -4.28 -8.05
C ILE A 186 4.10 -3.89 -7.47
N MET A 187 4.23 -2.64 -6.98
CA MET A 187 5.42 -2.10 -6.31
C MET A 187 4.98 -1.24 -5.14
N ASN A 188 5.84 -1.17 -4.09
CA ASN A 188 5.61 -0.30 -2.93
C ASN A 188 4.25 -0.52 -2.24
N GLU A 189 3.79 -1.75 -2.15
CA GLU A 189 2.45 -2.14 -1.67
C GLU A 189 2.05 -1.53 -0.31
N ASN A 190 3.02 -1.23 0.55
CA ASN A 190 2.80 -0.65 1.86
C ASN A 190 2.85 0.89 1.88
N ARG A 191 3.12 1.55 0.73
CA ARG A 191 3.32 3.00 0.68
C ARG A 191 2.10 3.77 1.20
N LEU A 192 0.90 3.43 0.74
CA LEU A 192 -0.31 4.12 1.18
C LEU A 192 -0.56 3.94 2.69
N SER A 193 -0.46 2.73 3.22
CA SER A 193 -0.62 2.47 4.65
C SER A 193 0.45 3.18 5.49
N THR A 194 1.69 3.25 4.99
CA THR A 194 2.77 4.02 5.62
C THR A 194 2.45 5.52 5.66
N TYR A 195 1.87 6.08 4.59
CA TYR A 195 1.48 7.49 4.56
C TYR A 195 0.32 7.78 5.51
N LEU A 196 -0.70 6.93 5.54
CA LEU A 196 -1.82 7.07 6.47
C LEU A 196 -1.38 6.97 7.93
N SER A 197 -0.38 6.15 8.24
CA SER A 197 0.15 6.06 9.60
C SER A 197 0.88 7.32 10.10
N LYS A 198 1.21 8.25 9.21
CA LYS A 198 1.84 9.55 9.52
C LYS A 198 0.84 10.66 9.88
N LEU A 199 -0.47 10.41 9.78
CA LEU A 199 -1.55 11.35 10.11
C LEU A 199 -1.89 11.43 11.61
#